data_bd5d55f9c76cbd886150004cf2d0d91a
#
_entry.id   bd5d55f9c76cbd886150004cf2d0d91a
#
_cell.length_a   1.000
_cell.length_b   1.000
_cell.length_c   1.000
_cell.angle_alpha   90.00
_cell.angle_beta   90.00
_cell.angle_gamma   90.00
#
_symmetry.space_group_name_H-M   'P 1'
#
loop_
_entity.id
_entity.type
_entity.pdbx_description
1 polymer ?
#
loop_
_entity_poly.entity_id
_entity_poly.type
_entity_poly.pdbx_seq_one_letter_code
_entity_poly.pdbx_strand_id
1 'polypeptide(L)'
;MIKSLLDSAFSGEMTEQGVRYSYEELFGRFAYNYWNLVVKYDLRQMRKDGKSEFSKIELIFKDVIKENNIFINLEFESLGADIKNKIIKQVTVECKRFVIGALYDDFDGIIYSFNLKEDGIVLNPRVYDFMLKYKAELEKLNYYAWARFLEQINDDNVLMRVIDKLELATPKREDLSVYREILRKEFEEDTCFYCGKKLGKNIHVDHFIPWSFVKDDKLWNFVLSCARCNERKSNKLPKQDFLIKIEQRNKGIQVVDNIIVQKDFERYSQDLLNRMWKYAKMSGLKEVEMRT
;
A
#
# COMPACT_ATOMS: atom_id res chain seq x y z
N MET A 1 2.59 -10.21 7.89
CA MET A 1 2.72 -10.73 6.52
C MET A 1 1.44 -10.53 5.69
N ILE A 2 0.27 -11.03 6.12
CA ILE A 2 -1.00 -10.84 5.36
C ILE A 2 -1.28 -9.37 5.07
N LYS A 3 -1.12 -8.47 6.07
CA LYS A 3 -1.27 -7.02 5.85
C LYS A 3 -0.33 -6.49 4.76
N SER A 4 0.93 -6.94 4.75
CA SER A 4 1.90 -6.53 3.72
C SER A 4 1.49 -7.01 2.33
N LEU A 5 0.97 -8.22 2.19
CA LEU A 5 0.41 -8.71 0.92
C LEU A 5 -0.78 -7.86 0.46
N LEU A 6 -1.68 -7.50 1.36
CA LEU A 6 -2.82 -6.63 1.06
C LEU A 6 -2.39 -5.21 0.66
N ASP A 7 -1.34 -4.67 1.30
CA ASP A 7 -0.78 -3.35 0.99
C ASP A 7 -0.05 -3.34 -0.36
N SER A 8 0.58 -4.47 -0.74
CA SER A 8 1.28 -4.65 -2.00
C SER A 8 0.40 -5.20 -3.13
N ALA A 9 -0.92 -5.34 -2.91
CA ALA A 9 -1.82 -6.05 -3.81
C ALA A 9 -1.75 -5.58 -5.28
N PHE A 10 -1.47 -4.29 -5.51
CA PHE A 10 -1.45 -3.70 -6.85
C PHE A 10 -0.04 -3.48 -7.42
N SER A 11 0.99 -3.92 -6.72
CA SER A 11 2.39 -3.75 -7.12
C SER A 11 3.10 -5.06 -7.52
N GLY A 12 2.36 -6.18 -7.52
CA GLY A 12 2.90 -7.47 -7.96
C GLY A 12 3.13 -7.56 -9.46
N GLU A 13 4.22 -8.22 -9.85
CA GLU A 13 4.57 -8.51 -11.24
C GLU A 13 3.81 -9.74 -11.73
N MET A 14 3.09 -9.62 -12.86
CA MET A 14 2.39 -10.76 -13.48
C MET A 14 3.38 -11.67 -14.17
N THR A 15 3.39 -12.94 -13.81
CA THR A 15 4.21 -13.99 -14.44
C THR A 15 3.33 -15.14 -14.93
N GLU A 16 3.88 -16.07 -15.70
CA GLU A 16 3.15 -17.27 -16.13
C GLU A 16 2.70 -18.15 -14.97
N GLN A 17 3.42 -18.12 -13.85
CA GLN A 17 3.14 -18.94 -12.66
C GLN A 17 2.21 -18.27 -11.66
N GLY A 18 2.03 -16.96 -11.74
CA GLY A 18 1.24 -16.18 -10.80
C GLY A 18 1.74 -14.75 -10.66
N VAL A 19 1.53 -14.16 -9.49
CA VAL A 19 1.93 -12.76 -9.23
C VAL A 19 3.14 -12.73 -8.32
N ARG A 20 4.27 -12.24 -8.84
CA ARG A 20 5.53 -12.15 -8.10
C ARG A 20 5.59 -10.89 -7.26
N TYR A 21 6.07 -11.04 -6.04
CA TYR A 21 6.40 -9.94 -5.13
C TYR A 21 7.82 -10.12 -4.63
N SER A 22 8.63 -9.07 -4.67
CA SER A 22 9.97 -9.10 -4.07
C SER A 22 9.90 -9.11 -2.54
N TYR A 23 10.90 -9.70 -1.89
CA TYR A 23 10.99 -9.64 -0.44
C TYR A 23 11.22 -8.22 0.06
N GLU A 24 11.98 -7.41 -0.66
CA GLU A 24 12.21 -6.00 -0.30
C GLU A 24 10.90 -5.23 -0.21
N GLU A 25 10.02 -5.39 -1.19
CA GLU A 25 8.70 -4.75 -1.20
C GLU A 25 7.81 -5.23 -0.06
N LEU A 26 7.65 -6.55 0.07
CA LEU A 26 6.79 -7.14 1.11
C LEU A 26 7.25 -6.79 2.52
N PHE A 27 8.56 -6.90 2.75
CA PHE A 27 9.11 -6.64 4.09
C PHE A 27 9.39 -5.16 4.33
N GLY A 28 9.47 -4.35 3.29
CA GLY A 28 9.37 -2.90 3.40
C GLY A 28 8.01 -2.47 3.96
N ARG A 29 6.90 -2.99 3.41
CA ARG A 29 5.54 -2.77 3.96
C ARG A 29 5.38 -3.36 5.37
N PHE A 30 5.98 -4.53 5.61
CA PHE A 30 5.98 -5.14 6.94
C PHE A 30 6.73 -4.26 7.97
N ALA A 31 7.94 -3.82 7.66
CA ALA A 31 8.73 -2.95 8.52
C ALA A 31 7.99 -1.64 8.84
N TYR A 32 7.37 -1.04 7.83
CA TYR A 32 6.55 0.15 7.96
C TYR A 32 5.42 -0.04 8.98
N ASN A 33 4.58 -1.05 8.76
CA ASN A 33 3.43 -1.32 9.62
C ASN A 33 3.86 -1.63 11.07
N TYR A 34 4.90 -2.44 11.24
CA TYR A 34 5.42 -2.79 12.55
C TYR A 34 6.08 -1.62 13.27
N TRP A 35 6.88 -0.81 12.57
CA TRP A 35 7.52 0.37 13.14
C TRP A 35 6.48 1.33 13.75
N ASN A 36 5.46 1.66 13.00
CA ASN A 36 4.44 2.58 13.47
C ASN A 36 3.65 2.01 14.66
N LEU A 37 3.44 0.71 14.72
CA LEU A 37 2.78 0.10 15.89
C LEU A 37 3.71 0.04 17.10
N VAL A 38 4.94 -0.37 16.92
CA VAL A 38 5.90 -0.60 18.02
C VAL A 38 6.51 0.72 18.50
N VAL A 39 6.98 1.58 17.59
CA VAL A 39 7.73 2.79 17.94
C VAL A 39 6.82 3.97 18.23
N LYS A 40 5.80 4.18 17.37
CA LYS A 40 4.90 5.31 17.54
C LYS A 40 3.83 5.07 18.62
N TYR A 41 3.28 3.86 18.70
CA TYR A 41 2.16 3.55 19.58
C TYR A 41 2.51 2.64 20.76
N ASP A 42 3.77 2.24 20.89
CA ASP A 42 4.30 1.37 21.96
C ASP A 42 3.52 0.06 22.12
N LEU A 43 3.03 -0.49 20.99
CA LEU A 43 2.26 -1.74 20.96
C LEU A 43 3.21 -2.92 20.77
N ARG A 44 3.32 -3.78 21.76
CA ARG A 44 4.07 -5.04 21.66
C ARG A 44 3.45 -5.96 20.64
N GLN A 45 4.30 -6.74 19.96
CA GLN A 45 3.89 -7.69 18.93
C GLN A 45 4.17 -9.15 19.31
N MET A 46 4.63 -9.42 20.53
CA MET A 46 4.94 -10.75 21.04
C MET A 46 4.50 -10.91 22.50
N ARG A 47 4.00 -12.10 22.84
CA ARG A 47 3.76 -12.47 24.24
C ARG A 47 5.10 -12.58 25.00
N LYS A 48 5.11 -12.19 26.28
CA LYS A 48 6.22 -12.50 27.16
C LYS A 48 6.27 -14.00 27.39
N ASP A 49 7.32 -14.64 26.93
CA ASP A 49 7.50 -16.11 27.10
C ASP A 49 8.49 -16.48 28.22
N GLY A 50 8.90 -15.50 29.01
CA GLY A 50 9.90 -15.66 30.07
C GLY A 50 11.35 -15.72 29.58
N LYS A 51 11.60 -15.86 28.28
CA LYS A 51 12.94 -15.88 27.68
C LYS A 51 13.27 -14.58 26.97
N SER A 52 12.29 -13.96 26.33
CA SER A 52 12.43 -12.68 25.66
C SER A 52 11.23 -11.79 25.95
N GLU A 53 11.48 -10.51 26.12
CA GLU A 53 10.44 -9.51 26.31
C GLU A 53 9.97 -8.91 24.97
N PHE A 54 10.79 -9.06 23.92
CA PHE A 54 10.59 -8.43 22.62
C PHE A 54 10.85 -9.42 21.49
N SER A 55 10.09 -9.31 20.40
CA SER A 55 10.36 -10.03 19.17
C SER A 55 11.69 -9.57 18.55
N LYS A 56 12.27 -10.39 17.66
CA LYS A 56 13.47 -10.01 16.91
C LYS A 56 13.30 -8.73 16.12
N ILE A 57 12.11 -8.49 15.56
CA ILE A 57 11.81 -7.26 14.82
C ILE A 57 11.80 -6.04 15.76
N GLU A 58 11.20 -6.16 16.95
CA GLU A 58 11.23 -5.09 17.95
C GLU A 58 12.65 -4.79 18.42
N LEU A 59 13.51 -5.80 18.57
CA LEU A 59 14.92 -5.61 18.89
C LEU A 59 15.67 -4.87 17.79
N ILE A 60 15.46 -5.23 16.52
CA ILE A 60 16.02 -4.51 15.37
C ILE A 60 15.67 -3.01 15.44
N PHE A 61 14.42 -2.69 15.72
CA PHE A 61 13.98 -1.29 15.82
C PHE A 61 14.66 -0.56 16.98
N LYS A 62 14.75 -1.19 18.15
CA LYS A 62 15.42 -0.63 19.32
C LYS A 62 16.90 -0.36 19.06
N ASP A 63 17.60 -1.28 18.41
CA ASP A 63 19.01 -1.12 18.06
C ASP A 63 19.20 0.05 17.08
N VAL A 64 18.38 0.14 16.03
CA VAL A 64 18.43 1.25 15.08
C VAL A 64 18.12 2.60 15.73
N ILE A 65 17.13 2.66 16.62
CA ILE A 65 16.79 3.87 17.39
C ILE A 65 17.98 4.33 18.22
N LYS A 66 18.59 3.41 18.94
CA LYS A 66 19.75 3.69 19.81
C LYS A 66 20.98 4.15 19.01
N GLU A 67 21.31 3.45 17.94
CA GLU A 67 22.47 3.75 17.09
C GLU A 67 22.37 5.11 16.38
N ASN A 68 21.17 5.55 16.03
CA ASN A 68 20.95 6.77 15.28
C ASN A 68 20.34 7.91 16.10
N ASN A 69 20.23 7.76 17.43
CA ASN A 69 19.61 8.73 18.34
C ASN A 69 18.23 9.22 17.86
N ILE A 70 17.38 8.28 17.42
CA ILE A 70 16.06 8.58 16.89
C ILE A 70 15.11 8.89 18.05
N PHE A 71 14.32 9.95 17.92
CA PHE A 71 13.29 10.29 18.90
C PHE A 71 12.20 9.21 18.93
N ILE A 72 11.77 8.84 20.14
CA ILE A 72 10.63 7.97 20.35
C ILE A 72 9.38 8.63 19.74
N ASN A 73 8.51 7.84 19.15
CA ASN A 73 7.28 8.24 18.44
C ASN A 73 7.49 8.82 17.02
N LEU A 74 8.69 8.74 16.45
CA LEU A 74 8.89 9.13 15.04
C LEU A 74 8.20 8.13 14.09
N GLU A 75 7.46 8.65 13.12
CA GLU A 75 6.85 7.84 12.07
C GLU A 75 7.91 7.29 11.11
N PHE A 76 7.67 6.10 10.57
CA PHE A 76 8.62 5.46 9.64
C PHE A 76 8.94 6.35 8.44
N GLU A 77 7.94 7.06 7.89
CA GLU A 77 8.09 7.96 6.75
C GLU A 77 9.09 9.08 7.00
N SER A 78 9.18 9.55 8.24
CA SER A 78 10.07 10.64 8.62
C SER A 78 11.54 10.23 8.77
N LEU A 79 11.83 8.92 8.67
CA LEU A 79 13.20 8.42 8.71
C LEU A 79 13.94 8.74 7.40
N GLY A 80 15.26 9.00 7.51
CA GLY A 80 16.12 9.13 6.34
C GLY A 80 16.19 7.83 5.51
N ALA A 81 16.43 7.95 4.21
CA ALA A 81 16.45 6.82 3.28
C ALA A 81 17.43 5.72 3.71
N ASP A 82 18.62 6.07 4.17
CA ASP A 82 19.64 5.09 4.61
C ASP A 82 19.18 4.28 5.82
N ILE A 83 18.50 4.94 6.78
CA ILE A 83 17.95 4.28 7.96
C ILE A 83 16.81 3.34 7.55
N LYS A 84 15.89 3.78 6.68
CA LYS A 84 14.82 2.93 6.13
C LYS A 84 15.39 1.69 5.46
N ASN A 85 16.36 1.87 4.58
CA ASN A 85 17.01 0.76 3.86
C ASN A 85 17.71 -0.22 4.83
N LYS A 86 18.37 0.29 5.87
CA LYS A 86 18.97 -0.54 6.91
C LYS A 86 17.92 -1.39 7.62
N ILE A 87 16.81 -0.76 8.05
CA ILE A 87 15.69 -1.45 8.72
C ILE A 87 15.12 -2.53 7.80
N ILE A 88 14.77 -2.18 6.55
CA ILE A 88 14.18 -3.10 5.59
C ILE A 88 15.09 -4.30 5.36
N LYS A 89 16.40 -4.09 5.18
CA LYS A 89 17.38 -5.18 5.03
C LYS A 89 17.36 -6.14 6.22
N GLN A 90 17.43 -5.62 7.45
CA GLN A 90 17.47 -6.44 8.65
C GLN A 90 16.15 -7.20 8.86
N VAL A 91 15.02 -6.52 8.68
CA VAL A 91 13.68 -7.12 8.74
C VAL A 91 13.52 -8.21 7.67
N THR A 92 14.02 -7.98 6.46
CA THR A 92 13.98 -8.97 5.37
C THR A 92 14.70 -10.25 5.75
N VAL A 93 15.88 -10.16 6.34
CA VAL A 93 16.66 -11.36 6.78
C VAL A 93 15.87 -12.17 7.80
N GLU A 94 15.30 -11.54 8.82
CA GLU A 94 14.52 -12.23 9.85
C GLU A 94 13.21 -12.81 9.29
N CYS A 95 12.51 -12.06 8.46
CA CYS A 95 11.24 -12.50 7.89
C CYS A 95 11.41 -13.64 6.87
N LYS A 96 12.47 -13.64 6.08
CA LYS A 96 12.82 -14.79 5.20
C LYS A 96 13.03 -16.05 6.01
N ARG A 97 13.64 -15.93 7.18
CA ARG A 97 13.99 -17.08 8.02
C ARG A 97 12.80 -17.65 8.77
N PHE A 98 11.89 -16.81 9.27
CA PHE A 98 10.88 -17.24 10.24
C PHE A 98 9.43 -16.97 9.80
N VAL A 99 9.17 -15.99 8.93
CA VAL A 99 7.80 -15.57 8.61
C VAL A 99 7.28 -16.24 7.33
N ILE A 100 8.13 -16.34 6.31
CA ILE A 100 7.71 -16.91 5.01
C ILE A 100 7.34 -18.38 5.15
N GLY A 101 8.22 -19.20 5.76
CA GLY A 101 7.93 -20.62 5.96
C GLY A 101 6.72 -20.86 6.86
N ALA A 102 6.62 -20.13 7.97
CA ALA A 102 5.50 -20.28 8.90
C ALA A 102 4.15 -19.99 8.24
N LEU A 103 4.04 -18.86 7.49
CA LEU A 103 2.79 -18.55 6.79
C LEU A 103 2.49 -19.55 5.65
N TYR A 104 3.52 -20.06 4.99
CA TYR A 104 3.37 -21.09 3.97
C TYR A 104 2.74 -22.36 4.56
N ASP A 105 3.28 -22.82 5.70
CA ASP A 105 2.81 -24.02 6.40
C ASP A 105 1.40 -23.82 7.00
N ASP A 106 1.11 -22.63 7.56
CA ASP A 106 -0.23 -22.28 8.09
C ASP A 106 -1.36 -22.40 7.04
N PHE A 107 -1.03 -22.33 5.77
CA PHE A 107 -1.97 -22.42 4.66
C PHE A 107 -1.69 -23.59 3.70
N ASP A 108 -0.98 -24.63 4.16
CA ASP A 108 -0.65 -25.83 3.39
C ASP A 108 -0.04 -25.53 2.00
N GLY A 109 0.72 -24.44 1.88
CA GLY A 109 1.35 -24.02 0.63
C GLY A 109 0.41 -23.48 -0.45
N ILE A 110 -0.87 -23.26 -0.15
CA ILE A 110 -1.89 -22.90 -1.14
C ILE A 110 -1.74 -21.45 -1.61
N ILE A 111 -1.30 -20.54 -0.71
CA ILE A 111 -1.33 -19.09 -0.99
C ILE A 111 -0.23 -18.72 -1.98
N TYR A 112 1.00 -19.14 -1.76
CA TYR A 112 2.16 -18.79 -2.60
C TYR A 112 3.18 -19.89 -2.64
N SER A 113 4.05 -19.86 -3.64
CA SER A 113 5.31 -20.60 -3.68
C SER A 113 6.47 -19.66 -3.36
N PHE A 114 7.55 -20.22 -2.79
CA PHE A 114 8.77 -19.48 -2.52
C PHE A 114 10.01 -20.37 -2.60
N ASN A 115 11.15 -19.75 -2.87
CA ASN A 115 12.46 -20.36 -2.77
C ASN A 115 13.37 -19.38 -2.02
N LEU A 116 14.02 -19.82 -0.94
CA LEU A 116 14.89 -18.95 -0.13
C LEU A 116 16.11 -18.41 -0.88
N LYS A 117 16.50 -19.03 -2.00
CA LYS A 117 17.58 -18.56 -2.89
C LYS A 117 17.11 -17.47 -3.84
N GLU A 118 15.82 -17.34 -4.06
CA GLU A 118 15.20 -16.31 -4.90
C GLU A 118 14.88 -15.05 -4.07
N ASP A 119 14.60 -13.98 -4.76
CA ASP A 119 14.28 -12.69 -4.13
C ASP A 119 12.79 -12.39 -4.16
N GLY A 120 11.98 -13.32 -3.68
CA GLY A 120 10.54 -13.08 -3.60
C GLY A 120 9.70 -14.34 -3.44
N ILE A 121 8.39 -14.12 -3.52
CA ILE A 121 7.36 -15.15 -3.55
C ILE A 121 6.56 -15.02 -4.85
N VAL A 122 5.90 -16.12 -5.24
CA VAL A 122 4.94 -16.12 -6.35
C VAL A 122 3.57 -16.48 -5.78
N LEU A 123 2.68 -15.51 -5.74
CA LEU A 123 1.31 -15.68 -5.23
C LEU A 123 0.48 -16.45 -6.26
N ASN A 124 -0.29 -17.44 -5.80
CA ASN A 124 -1.21 -18.21 -6.63
C ASN A 124 -2.22 -17.27 -7.33
N PRO A 125 -2.45 -17.38 -8.64
CA PRO A 125 -3.35 -16.49 -9.40
C PRO A 125 -4.76 -16.43 -8.82
N ARG A 126 -5.32 -17.57 -8.38
CA ARG A 126 -6.67 -17.60 -7.78
C ARG A 126 -6.72 -16.88 -6.43
N VAL A 127 -5.65 -17.01 -5.63
CA VAL A 127 -5.52 -16.30 -4.36
C VAL A 127 -5.36 -14.80 -4.61
N TYR A 128 -4.60 -14.41 -5.63
CA TYR A 128 -4.47 -13.02 -6.03
C TYR A 128 -5.82 -12.40 -6.42
N ASP A 129 -6.60 -13.06 -7.26
CA ASP A 129 -7.93 -12.58 -7.66
C ASP A 129 -8.89 -12.50 -6.47
N PHE A 130 -8.85 -13.50 -5.57
CA PHE A 130 -9.61 -13.47 -4.33
C PHE A 130 -9.20 -12.29 -3.45
N MET A 131 -7.90 -12.08 -3.28
CA MET A 131 -7.35 -10.98 -2.47
C MET A 131 -7.75 -9.62 -3.03
N LEU A 132 -7.66 -9.42 -4.35
CA LEU A 132 -8.11 -8.17 -4.98
C LEU A 132 -9.61 -7.94 -4.81
N LYS A 133 -10.41 -8.98 -5.04
CA LYS A 133 -11.87 -8.91 -4.96
C LYS A 133 -12.37 -8.54 -3.57
N TYR A 134 -11.76 -9.12 -2.55
CA TYR A 134 -12.17 -8.98 -1.14
C TYR A 134 -11.19 -8.15 -0.31
N LYS A 135 -10.38 -7.30 -0.96
CA LYS A 135 -9.32 -6.54 -0.28
C LYS A 135 -9.82 -5.76 0.93
N ALA A 136 -10.93 -5.04 0.77
CA ALA A 136 -11.48 -4.21 1.84
C ALA A 136 -11.98 -5.04 3.03
N GLU A 137 -12.60 -6.18 2.76
CA GLU A 137 -13.10 -7.11 3.78
C GLU A 137 -11.94 -7.81 4.49
N LEU A 138 -10.96 -8.27 3.73
CA LEU A 138 -9.75 -8.91 4.27
C LEU A 138 -8.93 -7.95 5.14
N GLU A 139 -8.84 -6.67 4.77
CA GLU A 139 -8.20 -5.66 5.62
C GLU A 139 -8.92 -5.50 6.96
N LYS A 140 -10.24 -5.39 6.95
CA LYS A 140 -11.03 -5.28 8.18
C LYS A 140 -10.91 -6.52 9.06
N LEU A 141 -10.98 -7.71 8.47
CA LEU A 141 -10.77 -8.97 9.20
C LEU A 141 -9.37 -9.06 9.78
N ASN A 142 -8.35 -8.66 9.02
CA ASN A 142 -6.97 -8.62 9.51
C ASN A 142 -6.81 -7.63 10.67
N TYR A 143 -7.39 -6.45 10.61
CA TYR A 143 -7.37 -5.49 11.73
C TYR A 143 -8.08 -6.04 12.95
N TYR A 144 -9.24 -6.65 12.79
CA TYR A 144 -9.96 -7.27 13.89
C TYR A 144 -9.13 -8.37 14.56
N ALA A 145 -8.59 -9.30 13.79
CA ALA A 145 -7.76 -10.38 14.30
C ALA A 145 -6.49 -9.84 15.00
N TRP A 146 -5.87 -8.81 14.42
CA TRP A 146 -4.69 -8.18 15.00
C TRP A 146 -5.03 -7.41 16.29
N ALA A 147 -6.13 -6.68 16.33
CA ALA A 147 -6.60 -6.02 17.56
C ALA A 147 -6.83 -7.03 18.68
N ARG A 148 -7.52 -8.14 18.39
CA ARG A 148 -7.75 -9.24 19.34
C ARG A 148 -6.45 -9.85 19.87
N PHE A 149 -5.44 -9.99 19.01
CA PHE A 149 -4.13 -10.44 19.43
C PHE A 149 -3.43 -9.41 20.33
N LEU A 150 -3.44 -8.13 19.95
CA LEU A 150 -2.82 -7.07 20.74
C LEU A 150 -3.45 -6.90 22.13
N GLU A 151 -4.78 -7.06 22.24
CA GLU A 151 -5.50 -7.05 23.53
C GLU A 151 -5.03 -8.14 24.48
N GLN A 152 -4.50 -9.24 23.99
CA GLN A 152 -4.01 -10.35 24.83
C GLN A 152 -2.58 -10.13 25.37
N ILE A 153 -1.81 -9.22 24.77
CA ILE A 153 -0.38 -9.08 25.01
C ILE A 153 0.07 -7.69 25.45
N ASN A 154 -0.83 -6.71 25.43
CA ASN A 154 -0.56 -5.34 25.83
C ASN A 154 -1.43 -4.93 27.01
N ASP A 155 -0.95 -3.95 27.78
CA ASP A 155 -1.70 -3.38 28.90
C ASP A 155 -2.80 -2.43 28.41
N ASP A 156 -3.89 -2.29 29.17
CA ASP A 156 -5.07 -1.49 28.80
C ASP A 156 -4.74 -0.03 28.45
N ASN A 157 -3.73 0.53 29.08
CA ASN A 157 -3.31 1.92 28.85
C ASN A 157 -2.83 2.17 27.41
N VAL A 158 -2.20 1.17 26.78
CA VAL A 158 -1.68 1.27 25.41
C VAL A 158 -2.70 0.75 24.39
N LEU A 159 -3.73 0.05 24.84
CA LEU A 159 -4.78 -0.49 23.95
C LEU A 159 -5.86 0.53 23.58
N MET A 160 -5.91 1.67 24.28
CA MET A 160 -6.91 2.70 23.98
C MET A 160 -6.88 3.03 22.46
N ARG A 161 -8.06 2.90 21.81
CA ARG A 161 -8.22 3.13 20.37
C ARG A 161 -7.32 2.22 19.50
N VAL A 162 -7.13 0.94 19.87
CA VAL A 162 -6.24 0.02 19.16
C VAL A 162 -6.59 -0.12 17.68
N ILE A 163 -7.87 -0.15 17.32
CA ILE A 163 -8.30 -0.22 15.90
C ILE A 163 -7.89 1.04 15.16
N ASP A 164 -8.11 2.23 15.74
CA ASP A 164 -7.66 3.49 15.14
C ASP A 164 -6.14 3.51 14.95
N LYS A 165 -5.38 3.01 15.92
CA LYS A 165 -3.91 2.90 15.83
C LYS A 165 -3.49 1.96 14.71
N LEU A 166 -4.17 0.83 14.54
CA LEU A 166 -3.92 -0.11 13.44
C LEU A 166 -4.22 0.54 12.07
N GLU A 167 -5.32 1.26 11.96
CA GLU A 167 -5.70 1.97 10.73
C GLU A 167 -4.75 3.13 10.42
N LEU A 168 -4.35 3.89 11.43
CA LEU A 168 -3.41 5.02 11.30
C LEU A 168 -1.95 4.59 11.12
N ALA A 169 -1.60 3.34 11.45
CA ALA A 169 -0.27 2.78 11.18
C ALA A 169 -0.07 2.43 9.69
N THR A 170 -1.13 2.49 8.87
CA THR A 170 -1.03 2.25 7.43
C THR A 170 -0.39 3.42 6.70
N PRO A 171 0.15 3.18 5.48
CA PRO A 171 0.72 4.23 4.66
C PRO A 171 -0.22 5.44 4.54
N LYS A 172 0.31 6.62 4.82
CA LYS A 172 -0.36 7.88 4.55
C LYS A 172 -0.15 8.26 3.09
N ARG A 173 -1.01 9.15 2.60
CA ARG A 173 -0.81 9.77 1.29
C ARG A 173 0.52 10.53 1.29
N GLU A 174 1.35 10.26 0.31
CA GLU A 174 2.58 11.00 0.08
C GLU A 174 2.28 12.41 -0.49
N ASP A 175 3.30 13.25 -0.57
CA ASP A 175 3.19 14.51 -1.31
C ASP A 175 3.09 14.22 -2.82
N LEU A 176 1.94 14.55 -3.40
CA LEU A 176 1.65 14.29 -4.80
C LEU A 176 2.15 15.41 -5.75
N SER A 177 2.99 16.33 -5.26
CA SER A 177 3.51 17.45 -6.06
C SER A 177 4.31 16.97 -7.28
N VAL A 178 5.12 15.93 -7.11
CA VAL A 178 5.91 15.32 -8.21
C VAL A 178 4.99 14.78 -9.30
N TYR A 179 3.96 14.05 -8.94
CA TYR A 179 2.98 13.51 -9.89
C TYR A 179 2.19 14.62 -10.60
N ARG A 180 1.87 15.70 -9.90
CA ARG A 180 1.24 16.89 -10.51
C ARG A 180 2.13 17.50 -11.58
N GLU A 181 3.43 17.64 -11.30
CA GLU A 181 4.39 18.19 -12.26
C GLU A 181 4.54 17.29 -13.49
N ILE A 182 4.63 15.96 -13.31
CA ILE A 182 4.68 15.00 -14.41
C ILE A 182 3.42 15.12 -15.28
N LEU A 183 2.23 15.07 -14.69
CA LEU A 183 0.97 15.16 -15.42
C LEU A 183 0.82 16.46 -16.18
N ARG A 184 1.33 17.57 -15.66
CA ARG A 184 1.28 18.87 -16.34
C ARG A 184 2.30 19.04 -17.45
N LYS A 185 3.56 18.68 -17.21
CA LYS A 185 4.67 18.96 -18.11
C LYS A 185 4.77 17.98 -19.25
N GLU A 186 4.61 16.71 -18.95
CA GLU A 186 4.83 15.65 -19.92
C GLU A 186 3.58 15.31 -20.74
N PHE A 187 2.39 15.75 -20.28
CA PHE A 187 1.10 15.46 -20.93
C PHE A 187 0.33 16.70 -21.33
N GLU A 188 0.90 17.88 -21.12
CA GLU A 188 0.23 19.14 -21.38
C GLU A 188 -1.19 19.19 -20.77
N GLU A 189 -1.42 18.45 -19.66
CA GLU A 189 -2.71 18.40 -18.98
C GLU A 189 -2.97 19.75 -18.27
N ASP A 190 -3.59 20.68 -18.98
CA ASP A 190 -4.01 21.97 -18.45
C ASP A 190 -5.51 22.04 -18.15
N THR A 191 -6.24 20.96 -18.37
CA THR A 191 -7.69 20.84 -18.16
C THR A 191 -8.06 19.83 -17.09
N CYS A 192 -9.17 20.08 -16.42
CA CYS A 192 -9.72 19.13 -15.46
C CYS A 192 -10.15 17.84 -16.16
N PHE A 193 -9.64 16.71 -15.72
CA PHE A 193 -9.96 15.39 -16.27
C PHE A 193 -11.47 15.11 -16.34
N TYR A 194 -12.22 15.58 -15.33
CA TYR A 194 -13.65 15.31 -15.21
C TYR A 194 -14.54 16.27 -15.99
N CYS A 195 -14.32 17.57 -15.89
CA CYS A 195 -15.21 18.57 -16.51
C CYS A 195 -14.63 19.29 -17.73
N GLY A 196 -13.38 18.98 -18.10
CA GLY A 196 -12.73 19.59 -19.28
C GLY A 196 -12.38 21.08 -19.14
N LYS A 197 -12.73 21.75 -18.03
CA LYS A 197 -12.42 23.16 -17.83
C LYS A 197 -10.92 23.36 -17.59
N LYS A 198 -10.37 24.46 -18.11
CA LYS A 198 -8.99 24.84 -17.88
C LYS A 198 -8.68 24.91 -16.39
N LEU A 199 -7.57 24.29 -15.97
CA LEU A 199 -7.12 24.29 -14.59
C LEU A 199 -6.52 25.66 -14.23
N GLY A 200 -6.94 26.19 -13.09
CA GLY A 200 -6.42 27.43 -12.53
C GLY A 200 -5.22 27.21 -11.60
N LYS A 201 -5.10 28.04 -10.57
CA LYS A 201 -4.02 27.91 -9.58
C LYS A 201 -4.21 26.73 -8.62
N ASN A 202 -5.45 26.37 -8.28
CA ASN A 202 -5.77 25.28 -7.35
C ASN A 202 -6.00 23.99 -8.14
N ILE A 203 -4.92 23.26 -8.38
CA ILE A 203 -4.91 21.97 -9.08
C ILE A 203 -4.76 20.85 -8.07
N HIS A 204 -5.65 19.88 -8.12
CA HIS A 204 -5.62 18.70 -7.28
C HIS A 204 -5.18 17.47 -8.11
N VAL A 205 -4.30 16.67 -7.54
CA VAL A 205 -4.05 15.30 -8.00
C VAL A 205 -5.05 14.43 -7.28
N ASP A 206 -5.94 13.80 -8.04
CA ASP A 206 -6.99 12.94 -7.52
C ASP A 206 -6.74 11.49 -7.89
N HIS A 207 -6.94 10.59 -6.93
CA HIS A 207 -6.94 9.14 -7.19
C HIS A 207 -8.21 8.75 -7.94
N PHE A 208 -8.10 8.34 -9.18
CA PHE A 208 -9.23 7.92 -10.00
C PHE A 208 -10.04 6.82 -9.31
N ILE A 209 -9.39 5.73 -8.90
CA ILE A 209 -9.93 4.76 -7.94
C ILE A 209 -9.53 5.26 -6.55
N PRO A 210 -10.50 5.49 -5.64
CA PRO A 210 -10.26 6.16 -4.37
C PRO A 210 -9.15 5.52 -3.53
N TRP A 211 -8.37 6.37 -2.87
CA TRP A 211 -7.34 5.99 -1.90
C TRP A 211 -7.83 4.99 -0.85
N SER A 212 -9.06 5.14 -0.38
CA SER A 212 -9.65 4.23 0.62
C SER A 212 -9.66 2.77 0.20
N PHE A 213 -9.66 2.50 -1.11
CA PHE A 213 -9.58 1.16 -1.68
C PHE A 213 -8.15 0.78 -2.07
N VAL A 214 -7.43 1.68 -2.77
CA VAL A 214 -6.10 1.37 -3.34
C VAL A 214 -5.03 1.36 -2.27
N LYS A 215 -4.99 2.39 -1.43
CA LYS A 215 -3.93 2.66 -0.41
C LYS A 215 -2.51 2.60 -0.98
N ASP A 216 -2.35 3.02 -2.23
CA ASP A 216 -1.08 3.11 -2.92
C ASP A 216 -1.09 4.30 -3.89
N ASP A 217 0.07 4.93 -4.07
CA ASP A 217 0.26 6.09 -4.93
C ASP A 217 0.91 5.65 -6.25
N LYS A 218 0.12 5.65 -7.31
CA LYS A 218 0.55 5.24 -8.66
C LYS A 218 0.09 6.23 -9.71
N LEU A 219 1.01 6.66 -10.57
CA LEU A 219 0.75 7.64 -11.61
C LEU A 219 -0.40 7.22 -12.55
N TRP A 220 -0.52 5.94 -12.85
CA TRP A 220 -1.60 5.43 -13.70
C TRP A 220 -3.00 5.55 -13.06
N ASN A 221 -3.08 5.77 -11.74
CA ASN A 221 -4.33 6.00 -11.01
C ASN A 221 -4.56 7.49 -10.68
N PHE A 222 -3.67 8.39 -11.07
CA PHE A 222 -3.82 9.81 -10.81
C PHE A 222 -4.39 10.56 -12.00
N VAL A 223 -5.20 11.59 -11.72
CA VAL A 223 -5.71 12.54 -12.71
C VAL A 223 -5.67 13.95 -12.14
N LEU A 224 -5.49 14.96 -13.01
CA LEU A 224 -5.60 16.35 -12.60
C LEU A 224 -7.07 16.81 -12.55
N SER A 225 -7.47 17.43 -11.46
CA SER A 225 -8.83 17.89 -11.27
C SER A 225 -8.90 19.30 -10.67
N CYS A 226 -9.98 20.02 -10.97
CA CYS A 226 -10.31 21.25 -10.26
C CYS A 226 -10.90 20.93 -8.89
N ALA A 227 -10.82 21.87 -7.93
CA ALA A 227 -11.31 21.70 -6.57
C ALA A 227 -12.76 21.18 -6.51
N ARG A 228 -13.66 21.79 -7.29
CA ARG A 228 -15.08 21.40 -7.36
C ARG A 228 -15.29 19.92 -7.76
N CYS A 229 -14.55 19.44 -8.77
CA CYS A 229 -14.65 18.06 -9.21
C CYS A 229 -14.04 17.10 -8.20
N ASN A 230 -12.90 17.47 -7.60
CA ASN A 230 -12.25 16.69 -6.55
C ASN A 230 -13.17 16.50 -5.33
N GLU A 231 -13.75 17.57 -4.83
CA GLU A 231 -14.70 17.54 -3.71
C GLU A 231 -15.95 16.70 -4.05
N ARG A 232 -16.53 16.88 -5.26
CA ARG A 232 -17.70 16.14 -5.70
C ARG A 232 -17.43 14.65 -5.80
N LYS A 233 -16.29 14.28 -6.37
CA LYS A 233 -15.86 12.88 -6.46
C LYS A 233 -15.57 12.32 -5.08
N SER A 234 -14.76 13.02 -4.26
CA SER A 234 -14.42 12.55 -2.92
C SER A 234 -14.02 11.06 -2.93
N ASN A 235 -14.59 10.25 -2.05
CA ASN A 235 -14.35 8.81 -1.95
C ASN A 235 -15.32 7.97 -2.80
N LYS A 236 -15.65 8.43 -4.02
CA LYS A 236 -16.57 7.74 -4.92
C LYS A 236 -15.86 7.37 -6.23
N LEU A 237 -16.40 6.37 -6.94
CA LEU A 237 -15.91 5.97 -8.25
C LEU A 237 -16.51 6.86 -9.35
N PRO A 238 -15.73 7.37 -10.29
CA PRO A 238 -16.28 7.91 -11.53
C PRO A 238 -17.00 6.83 -12.32
N LYS A 239 -18.00 7.19 -13.14
CA LYS A 239 -18.68 6.27 -14.05
C LYS A 239 -17.71 5.63 -15.05
N GLN A 240 -18.12 4.51 -15.62
CA GLN A 240 -17.31 3.68 -16.52
C GLN A 240 -16.76 4.44 -17.75
N ASP A 241 -17.46 5.48 -18.23
CA ASP A 241 -16.97 6.33 -19.33
C ASP A 241 -15.62 6.99 -19.02
N PHE A 242 -15.42 7.37 -17.78
CA PHE A 242 -14.14 7.91 -17.31
C PHE A 242 -13.04 6.85 -17.17
N LEU A 243 -13.40 5.57 -17.01
CA LEU A 243 -12.43 4.48 -17.02
C LEU A 243 -11.79 4.35 -18.41
N ILE A 244 -12.59 4.39 -19.47
CA ILE A 244 -12.07 4.39 -20.86
C ILE A 244 -11.16 5.60 -21.09
N LYS A 245 -11.55 6.77 -20.61
CA LYS A 245 -10.76 7.99 -20.75
C LYS A 245 -9.39 7.91 -20.06
N ILE A 246 -9.33 7.39 -18.82
CA ILE A 246 -8.04 7.24 -18.10
C ILE A 246 -7.16 6.16 -18.74
N GLU A 247 -7.75 5.09 -19.28
CA GLU A 247 -7.00 4.07 -20.00
C GLU A 247 -6.36 4.61 -21.27
N GLN A 248 -7.09 5.43 -22.03
CA GLN A 248 -6.55 6.10 -23.21
C GLN A 248 -5.41 7.04 -22.85
N ARG A 249 -5.56 7.83 -21.77
CA ARG A 249 -4.50 8.67 -21.25
C ARG A 249 -3.26 7.86 -20.85
N ASN A 250 -3.45 6.76 -20.13
CA ASN A 250 -2.36 5.91 -19.65
C ASN A 250 -1.53 5.29 -20.79
N LYS A 251 -2.14 4.98 -21.94
CA LYS A 251 -1.39 4.54 -23.13
C LYS A 251 -0.40 5.59 -23.63
N GLY A 252 -0.77 6.87 -23.59
CA GLY A 252 0.14 7.98 -23.92
C GLY A 252 1.28 8.13 -22.92
N ILE A 253 0.97 7.98 -21.63
CA ILE A 253 1.95 8.10 -20.53
C ILE A 253 3.02 7.03 -20.58
N GLN A 254 2.67 5.78 -20.90
CA GLN A 254 3.61 4.66 -20.92
C GLN A 254 4.83 4.87 -21.84
N VAL A 255 4.73 5.73 -22.83
CA VAL A 255 5.82 5.98 -23.79
C VAL A 255 6.74 7.15 -23.38
N VAL A 256 6.50 7.75 -22.23
CA VAL A 256 7.28 8.90 -21.75
C VAL A 256 8.60 8.43 -21.15
N ASP A 257 9.71 9.05 -21.56
CA ASP A 257 11.04 8.77 -21.02
C ASP A 257 11.29 9.51 -19.70
N ASN A 258 10.69 8.99 -18.63
CA ASN A 258 10.82 9.49 -17.27
C ASN A 258 10.89 8.31 -16.30
N ILE A 259 11.89 8.28 -15.43
CA ILE A 259 12.17 7.15 -14.53
C ILE A 259 11.01 6.85 -13.56
N ILE A 260 10.29 7.87 -13.10
CA ILE A 260 9.12 7.70 -12.21
C ILE A 260 7.98 7.07 -12.99
N VAL A 261 7.76 7.55 -14.23
CA VAL A 261 6.75 6.99 -15.13
C VAL A 261 7.07 5.53 -15.41
N GLN A 262 8.29 5.23 -15.82
CA GLN A 262 8.73 3.86 -16.13
C GLN A 262 8.51 2.94 -14.93
N LYS A 263 8.94 3.33 -13.73
CA LYS A 263 8.77 2.56 -12.50
C LYS A 263 7.30 2.32 -12.15
N ASP A 264 6.45 3.34 -12.26
CA ASP A 264 5.02 3.21 -11.94
C ASP A 264 4.26 2.36 -12.97
N PHE A 265 4.69 2.43 -14.24
CA PHE A 265 4.05 1.68 -15.33
C PHE A 265 4.64 0.29 -15.59
N GLU A 266 5.78 -0.06 -14.96
CA GLU A 266 6.41 -1.38 -15.10
C GLU A 266 5.42 -2.53 -14.86
N ARG A 267 4.50 -2.35 -13.93
CA ARG A 267 3.50 -3.37 -13.53
C ARG A 267 2.07 -3.00 -13.88
N TYR A 268 1.89 -1.92 -14.63
CA TYR A 268 0.57 -1.47 -15.06
C TYR A 268 0.05 -2.30 -16.23
N SER A 269 -1.23 -2.68 -16.13
CA SER A 269 -2.00 -3.17 -17.28
C SER A 269 -3.41 -2.58 -17.27
N GLN A 270 -3.98 -2.43 -18.45
CA GLN A 270 -5.37 -1.99 -18.58
C GLN A 270 -6.33 -2.94 -17.85
N ASP A 271 -6.09 -4.26 -17.92
CA ASP A 271 -6.85 -5.27 -17.20
C ASP A 271 -6.79 -5.07 -15.67
N LEU A 272 -5.61 -4.71 -15.12
CA LEU A 272 -5.48 -4.41 -13.70
C LEU A 272 -6.38 -3.24 -13.28
N LEU A 273 -6.36 -2.13 -14.01
CA LEU A 273 -7.18 -0.95 -13.71
C LEU A 273 -8.68 -1.27 -13.79
N ASN A 274 -9.10 -2.02 -14.80
CA ASN A 274 -10.48 -2.50 -14.96
C ASN A 274 -10.94 -3.36 -13.78
N ARG A 275 -10.13 -4.33 -13.40
CA ARG A 275 -10.41 -5.19 -12.24
C ARG A 275 -10.50 -4.39 -10.95
N MET A 276 -9.56 -3.47 -10.72
CA MET A 276 -9.58 -2.60 -9.54
C MET A 276 -10.85 -1.77 -9.48
N TRP A 277 -11.27 -1.15 -10.58
CA TRP A 277 -12.50 -0.37 -10.64
C TRP A 277 -13.72 -1.23 -10.32
N LYS A 278 -13.82 -2.41 -10.95
CA LYS A 278 -14.89 -3.39 -10.71
C LYS A 278 -14.95 -3.83 -9.25
N TYR A 279 -13.81 -4.17 -8.67
CA TYR A 279 -13.75 -4.67 -7.29
C TYR A 279 -14.00 -3.55 -6.27
N ALA A 280 -13.53 -2.34 -6.53
CA ALA A 280 -13.87 -1.17 -5.73
C ALA A 280 -15.39 -0.90 -5.70
N LYS A 281 -16.06 -1.05 -6.84
CA LYS A 281 -17.52 -0.98 -6.94
C LYS A 281 -18.19 -2.11 -6.13
N MET A 282 -17.70 -3.34 -6.27
CA MET A 282 -18.23 -4.50 -5.53
C MET A 282 -18.02 -4.39 -4.01
N SER A 283 -16.96 -3.72 -3.54
CA SER A 283 -16.72 -3.45 -2.13
C SER A 283 -17.59 -2.33 -1.54
N GLY A 284 -18.52 -1.79 -2.33
CA GLY A 284 -19.54 -0.82 -1.88
C GLY A 284 -19.19 0.64 -2.15
N LEU A 285 -18.11 0.96 -2.89
CA LEU A 285 -17.86 2.33 -3.32
C LEU A 285 -18.95 2.78 -4.31
N LYS A 286 -19.61 3.89 -3.98
CA LYS A 286 -20.68 4.44 -4.81
C LYS A 286 -20.12 5.13 -6.04
N GLU A 287 -20.78 4.97 -7.17
CA GLU A 287 -20.48 5.76 -8.37
C GLU A 287 -20.97 7.20 -8.24
N VAL A 288 -20.26 8.10 -8.89
CA VAL A 288 -20.63 9.52 -9.00
C VAL A 288 -20.66 9.95 -10.46
N GLU A 289 -21.69 10.71 -10.80
CA GLU A 289 -21.78 11.40 -12.08
C GLU A 289 -20.97 12.67 -12.05
N MET A 290 -19.93 12.72 -12.87
CA MET A 290 -19.12 13.91 -13.06
C MET A 290 -19.72 14.66 -14.27
N ARG A 291 -20.53 15.71 -14.01
CA ARG A 291 -21.11 16.51 -15.07
C ARG A 291 -20.00 17.30 -15.77
N THR A 292 -19.92 17.16 -17.07
CA THR A 292 -19.16 18.04 -17.97
C THR A 292 -19.64 19.50 -17.91
#